data_01a0f2daf44fb67433a198127621267c
#
_entry.id   01a0f2daf44fb67433a198127621267c
#
_cell.length_a   1.000
_cell.length_b   1.000
_cell.length_c   1.000
_cell.angle_alpha   90.00
_cell.angle_beta   90.00
_cell.angle_gamma   90.00
#
_symmetry.space_group_name_H-M   'P 1'
#
loop_
_entity.id
_entity.type
_entity.pdbx_description
1 polymer ?
#
loop_
_entity_poly.entity_id
_entity_poly.type
_entity_poly.pdbx_seq_one_letter_code
_entity_poly.pdbx_strand_id
1 'polypeptide(L)'
;MTGRAMTSANAWASAARTVGLAGGLVAIAAAWGLAHAQSPAPAQAEAASSAEPISEAERLLFVHPHLATVRTPTTLSYAWSAQTAASAGPPDRATLALRPRADGSCCSVHGEYLSGAMAVILPDFDDATANPILLYFLESEVRRLQRTTKGQSAHFRRQIRMALATDAHVADATVRWNGKDVPGHAVRVAPFVDDPYRARFEREAATEYVFILSDEVPGGVAAMSATLPDPGAANAPLERRRLVLEDPQPAAPAKP
;
A
#
# COMPACT_ATOMS: atom_id res chain seq x y z
N MET A 1 -5.83 -34.72 -15.14
CA MET A 1 -6.81 -33.64 -14.90
C MET A 1 -6.04 -32.43 -14.39
N THR A 2 -5.70 -31.53 -15.29
CA THR A 2 -4.79 -30.39 -15.09
C THR A 2 -5.61 -29.17 -14.64
N GLY A 3 -5.47 -28.80 -13.37
CA GLY A 3 -6.05 -27.59 -12.78
C GLY A 3 -5.18 -26.37 -13.08
N ARG A 4 -5.72 -25.45 -13.83
CA ARG A 4 -5.10 -24.18 -14.23
C ARG A 4 -5.23 -23.17 -13.08
N ALA A 5 -4.13 -22.84 -12.42
CA ALA A 5 -4.06 -21.76 -11.45
C ALA A 5 -4.16 -20.41 -12.17
N MET A 6 -5.20 -19.63 -11.89
CA MET A 6 -5.35 -18.25 -12.37
C MET A 6 -4.54 -17.32 -11.46
N THR A 7 -3.46 -16.78 -11.98
CA THR A 7 -2.66 -15.72 -11.36
C THR A 7 -3.38 -14.37 -11.47
N SER A 8 -3.85 -13.82 -10.36
CA SER A 8 -4.45 -12.48 -10.27
C SER A 8 -3.52 -11.46 -9.58
N ALA A 9 -2.29 -11.35 -10.03
CA ALA A 9 -1.27 -10.55 -9.35
C ALA A 9 -1.07 -9.11 -9.89
N ASN A 10 -1.86 -8.63 -10.87
CA ASN A 10 -1.49 -7.41 -11.63
C ASN A 10 -2.43 -6.20 -11.49
N ALA A 11 -3.03 -5.95 -10.32
CA ALA A 11 -4.00 -4.85 -10.17
C ALA A 11 -3.40 -3.51 -9.68
N TRP A 12 -2.10 -3.42 -9.42
CA TRP A 12 -1.49 -2.24 -8.81
C TRP A 12 -0.53 -1.45 -9.71
N ALA A 13 -0.13 -2.01 -10.85
CA ALA A 13 0.80 -1.34 -11.77
C ALA A 13 0.23 -1.37 -13.19
N SER A 14 -0.28 -0.28 -13.70
CA SER A 14 -0.26 0.11 -15.11
C SER A 14 -1.12 1.33 -15.39
N ALA A 15 -0.49 2.45 -15.60
CA ALA A 15 -1.00 3.55 -16.40
C ALA A 15 0.17 4.22 -17.13
N ALA A 16 0.67 3.59 -18.17
CA ALA A 16 1.41 4.25 -19.23
C ALA A 16 1.26 3.45 -20.52
N ARG A 17 0.43 3.91 -21.45
CA ARG A 17 0.39 3.41 -22.82
C ARG A 17 0.60 4.55 -23.78
N THR A 18 1.77 4.56 -24.39
CA THR A 18 2.09 5.31 -25.60
C THR A 18 1.45 4.62 -26.81
N VAL A 19 0.72 5.39 -27.62
CA VAL A 19 0.18 4.96 -28.92
C VAL A 19 1.11 5.51 -30.00
N GLY A 20 1.74 4.60 -30.75
CA GLY A 20 2.53 4.89 -31.93
C GLY A 20 1.69 4.83 -33.21
N LEU A 21 1.97 5.77 -34.11
CA LEU A 21 1.39 5.95 -35.45
C LEU A 21 2.16 5.16 -36.52
N ALA A 22 1.42 4.63 -37.49
CA ALA A 22 1.89 4.37 -38.86
C ALA A 22 0.68 4.56 -39.77
N GLY A 23 0.59 5.40 -40.75
CA GLY A 23 1.40 5.55 -41.97
C GLY A 23 0.66 4.98 -43.16
N GLY A 24 0.16 5.78 -44.10
CA GLY A 24 -0.39 5.30 -45.39
C GLY A 24 -0.86 6.45 -46.29
N LEU A 25 0.01 6.77 -47.25
CA LEU A 25 -0.23 7.72 -48.34
C LEU A 25 -1.12 7.14 -49.45
N VAL A 26 -2.07 7.92 -49.99
CA VAL A 26 -2.39 7.93 -51.44
C VAL A 26 -2.87 9.32 -51.85
N ALA A 27 -2.24 9.90 -52.86
CA ALA A 27 -2.58 11.17 -53.51
C ALA A 27 -3.49 10.92 -54.70
N ILE A 28 -4.47 11.78 -54.96
CA ILE A 28 -4.96 12.12 -56.30
C ILE A 28 -5.50 13.56 -56.26
N ALA A 29 -5.03 14.36 -57.25
CA ALA A 29 -5.37 15.75 -57.46
C ALA A 29 -6.68 15.90 -58.26
N ALA A 30 -7.44 16.95 -57.96
CA ALA A 30 -8.23 17.69 -58.94
C ALA A 30 -8.64 19.05 -58.33
N ALA A 31 -8.28 20.12 -59.03
CA ALA A 31 -8.56 21.50 -58.72
C ALA A 31 -10.00 21.85 -59.06
N TRP A 32 -10.66 22.64 -58.18
CA TRP A 32 -11.65 23.67 -58.52
C TRP A 32 -11.73 24.65 -57.34
N GLY A 33 -11.41 25.91 -57.62
CA GLY A 33 -11.43 26.96 -56.63
C GLY A 33 -12.84 27.44 -56.32
N LEU A 34 -13.08 27.70 -55.06
CA LEU A 34 -14.09 28.64 -54.54
C LEU A 34 -13.59 29.14 -53.18
N ALA A 35 -13.46 30.46 -53.10
CA ALA A 35 -13.08 31.15 -51.88
C ALA A 35 -14.13 30.92 -50.80
N HIS A 36 -13.75 30.22 -49.72
CA HIS A 36 -14.55 30.18 -48.51
C HIS A 36 -13.77 30.84 -47.39
N ALA A 37 -14.42 31.83 -46.80
CA ALA A 37 -13.98 32.51 -45.61
C ALA A 37 -13.60 31.47 -44.52
N GLN A 38 -12.36 31.52 -44.10
CA GLN A 38 -11.87 30.73 -42.97
C GLN A 38 -12.50 31.32 -41.70
N SER A 39 -13.49 30.63 -41.15
CA SER A 39 -13.86 30.81 -39.75
C SER A 39 -12.69 30.32 -38.92
N PRO A 40 -12.22 31.06 -37.91
CA PRO A 40 -11.20 30.56 -37.00
C PRO A 40 -11.76 29.33 -36.30
N ALA A 41 -11.05 28.21 -36.42
CA ALA A 41 -11.29 27.00 -35.66
C ALA A 41 -11.25 27.35 -34.17
N PRO A 42 -12.22 26.88 -33.36
CA PRO A 42 -12.11 27.02 -31.92
C PRO A 42 -10.82 26.40 -31.47
N ALA A 43 -9.97 27.18 -30.80
CA ALA A 43 -8.81 26.68 -30.12
C ALA A 43 -9.26 25.52 -29.22
N GLN A 44 -8.83 24.33 -29.53
CA GLN A 44 -8.93 23.19 -28.62
C GLN A 44 -8.15 23.61 -27.37
N ALA A 45 -8.88 24.03 -26.33
CA ALA A 45 -8.33 24.09 -25.00
C ALA A 45 -7.88 22.68 -24.70
N GLU A 46 -6.56 22.45 -24.72
CA GLU A 46 -5.95 21.28 -24.13
C GLU A 46 -6.49 21.21 -22.71
N ALA A 47 -7.41 20.27 -22.47
CA ALA A 47 -7.77 19.86 -21.15
C ALA A 47 -6.48 19.28 -20.54
N ALA A 48 -5.70 20.15 -19.90
CA ALA A 48 -4.68 19.73 -18.98
C ALA A 48 -5.42 18.84 -18.00
N SER A 49 -5.20 17.55 -18.11
CA SER A 49 -5.61 16.57 -17.10
C SER A 49 -4.94 17.03 -15.81
N SER A 50 -5.66 17.79 -15.00
CA SER A 50 -5.25 18.13 -13.66
C SER A 50 -5.30 16.82 -12.87
N ALA A 51 -4.18 16.09 -12.90
CA ALA A 51 -3.97 15.00 -11.96
C ALA A 51 -4.17 15.62 -10.57
N GLU A 52 -5.16 15.16 -9.84
CA GLU A 52 -5.36 15.62 -8.47
C GLU A 52 -4.05 15.45 -7.70
N PRO A 53 -3.65 16.43 -6.90
CA PRO A 53 -2.41 16.34 -6.15
C PRO A 53 -2.47 15.14 -5.20
N ILE A 54 -1.40 14.34 -5.21
CA ILE A 54 -1.24 13.19 -4.29
C ILE A 54 -1.38 13.71 -2.85
N SER A 55 -2.21 13.08 -2.04
CA SER A 55 -2.43 13.45 -0.65
C SER A 55 -1.15 13.29 0.18
N GLU A 56 -1.09 13.99 1.32
CA GLU A 56 0.04 13.83 2.25
C GLU A 56 0.17 12.39 2.76
N ALA A 57 -0.94 11.74 3.04
CA ALA A 57 -0.96 10.35 3.46
C ALA A 57 -0.40 9.42 2.36
N GLU A 58 -0.83 9.58 1.12
CA GLU A 58 -0.29 8.78 0.00
C GLU A 58 1.19 9.05 -0.22
N ARG A 59 1.61 10.31 -0.12
CA ARG A 59 3.01 10.69 -0.24
C ARG A 59 3.86 10.01 0.83
N LEU A 60 3.43 10.07 2.10
CA LEU A 60 4.14 9.44 3.21
C LEU A 60 4.18 7.92 3.10
N LEU A 61 3.09 7.28 2.66
CA LEU A 61 3.00 5.82 2.65
C LEU A 61 3.63 5.18 1.40
N PHE A 62 3.54 5.83 0.22
CA PHE A 62 3.84 5.15 -1.04
C PHE A 62 4.89 5.86 -1.92
N VAL A 63 5.18 7.13 -1.66
CA VAL A 63 6.13 7.91 -2.46
C VAL A 63 7.42 8.19 -1.69
N HIS A 64 7.32 8.38 -0.38
CA HIS A 64 8.47 8.63 0.49
C HIS A 64 9.50 7.49 0.38
N PRO A 65 10.81 7.81 0.19
CA PRO A 65 11.83 6.80 -0.05
C PRO A 65 12.29 6.13 1.26
N HIS A 66 11.42 5.36 1.88
CA HIS A 66 11.64 4.70 3.17
C HIS A 66 12.92 3.86 3.24
N LEU A 67 13.36 3.32 2.10
CA LEU A 67 14.51 2.44 2.04
C LEU A 67 15.83 3.16 1.72
N ALA A 68 15.81 4.48 1.48
CA ALA A 68 16.98 5.24 1.05
C ALA A 68 18.16 5.18 2.04
N THR A 69 17.88 5.09 3.33
CA THR A 69 18.90 5.05 4.39
C THR A 69 19.28 3.64 4.84
N VAL A 70 18.60 2.62 4.30
CA VAL A 70 18.83 1.23 4.71
C VAL A 70 20.12 0.71 4.09
N ARG A 71 21.01 0.17 4.93
CA ARG A 71 22.22 -0.50 4.46
C ARG A 71 21.93 -1.94 4.08
N THR A 72 22.27 -2.32 2.88
CA THR A 72 22.08 -3.67 2.36
C THR A 72 23.40 -4.47 2.31
N PRO A 73 23.37 -5.81 2.43
CA PRO A 73 22.18 -6.65 2.67
C PRO A 73 21.69 -6.55 4.12
N THR A 74 20.37 -6.60 4.31
CA THR A 74 19.75 -6.64 5.65
C THR A 74 18.37 -7.28 5.59
N THR A 75 17.82 -7.64 6.75
CA THR A 75 16.45 -8.13 6.89
C THR A 75 15.73 -7.26 7.92
N LEU A 76 14.59 -6.69 7.51
CA LEU A 76 13.67 -6.05 8.42
C LEU A 76 12.67 -7.09 8.91
N SER A 77 12.51 -7.21 10.22
CA SER A 77 11.59 -8.14 10.86
C SER A 77 10.48 -7.38 11.57
N TYR A 78 9.26 -7.84 11.42
CA TYR A 78 8.08 -7.25 12.03
C TYR A 78 7.33 -8.31 12.83
N ALA A 79 7.16 -8.05 14.13
CA ALA A 79 6.35 -8.90 14.99
C ALA A 79 4.86 -8.67 14.74
N TRP A 80 4.12 -9.74 14.50
CA TRP A 80 2.68 -9.73 14.38
C TRP A 80 2.00 -10.12 15.67
N SER A 81 0.91 -9.43 15.98
CA SER A 81 -0.01 -9.80 17.06
C SER A 81 -1.45 -9.53 16.65
N ALA A 82 -2.34 -10.42 17.05
CA ALA A 82 -3.78 -10.23 16.96
C ALA A 82 -4.38 -10.43 18.34
N GLN A 83 -5.23 -9.51 18.78
CA GLN A 83 -5.88 -9.54 20.08
C GLN A 83 -7.36 -9.26 19.91
N THR A 84 -8.19 -10.09 20.52
CA THR A 84 -9.63 -9.85 20.71
C THR A 84 -9.91 -9.54 22.18
N ALA A 85 -11.13 -9.11 22.49
CA ALA A 85 -11.56 -8.93 23.88
C ALA A 85 -11.44 -10.21 24.74
N ALA A 86 -11.51 -11.39 24.11
CA ALA A 86 -11.49 -12.69 24.78
C ALA A 86 -10.12 -13.38 24.79
N SER A 87 -9.25 -13.10 23.82
CA SER A 87 -8.00 -13.86 23.65
C SER A 87 -6.96 -13.12 22.80
N ALA A 88 -5.69 -13.47 23.02
CA ALA A 88 -4.62 -13.17 22.09
C ALA A 88 -4.47 -14.33 21.10
N GLY A 89 -4.28 -14.01 19.81
CA GLY A 89 -3.91 -14.98 18.81
C GLY A 89 -2.44 -15.41 18.93
N PRO A 90 -2.03 -16.49 18.24
CA PRO A 90 -0.63 -16.88 18.22
C PRO A 90 0.24 -15.77 17.62
N PRO A 91 1.45 -15.54 18.13
CA PRO A 91 2.40 -14.63 17.53
C PRO A 91 2.84 -15.15 16.16
N ASP A 92 3.10 -14.22 15.25
CA ASP A 92 3.62 -14.52 13.90
C ASP A 92 4.58 -13.41 13.49
N ARG A 93 5.15 -13.48 12.29
CA ARG A 93 6.18 -12.55 11.83
C ARG A 93 6.06 -12.28 10.34
N ALA A 94 6.43 -11.06 9.95
CA ALA A 94 6.73 -10.72 8.57
C ALA A 94 8.20 -10.32 8.44
N THR A 95 8.85 -10.70 7.35
CA THR A 95 10.25 -10.35 7.06
C THR A 95 10.39 -9.76 5.68
N LEU A 96 11.29 -8.79 5.53
CA LEU A 96 11.72 -8.24 4.26
C LEU A 96 13.22 -8.40 4.15
N ALA A 97 13.69 -9.26 3.26
CA ALA A 97 15.09 -9.40 2.92
C ALA A 97 15.45 -8.36 1.84
N LEU A 98 16.25 -7.37 2.22
CA LEU A 98 16.71 -6.29 1.34
C LEU A 98 18.11 -6.62 0.83
N ARG A 99 18.29 -6.54 -0.48
CA ARG A 99 19.57 -6.81 -1.16
C ARG A 99 19.94 -5.63 -2.06
N PRO A 100 21.25 -5.36 -2.27
CA PRO A 100 21.64 -4.40 -3.28
C PRO A 100 21.22 -4.90 -4.67
N ARG A 101 20.88 -3.98 -5.56
CA ARG A 101 20.67 -4.27 -6.97
C ARG A 101 22.02 -4.53 -7.67
N ALA A 102 21.98 -4.96 -8.94
CA ALA A 102 23.18 -5.23 -9.71
C ALA A 102 24.08 -3.99 -9.89
N ASP A 103 23.50 -2.79 -9.88
CA ASP A 103 24.20 -1.51 -9.93
C ASP A 103 24.69 -1.00 -8.56
N GLY A 104 24.47 -1.78 -7.49
CA GLY A 104 24.84 -1.42 -6.12
C GLY A 104 23.85 -0.49 -5.40
N SER A 105 22.80 -0.01 -6.06
CA SER A 105 21.76 0.80 -5.45
C SER A 105 20.83 -0.05 -4.56
N CYS A 106 20.11 0.58 -3.65
CA CYS A 106 19.04 -0.06 -2.86
C CYS A 106 17.70 0.07 -3.61
N CYS A 107 16.79 -0.88 -3.60
CA CYS A 107 16.84 -2.22 -3.03
C CYS A 107 16.04 -3.18 -3.90
N SER A 108 16.53 -4.40 -4.04
CA SER A 108 15.68 -5.54 -4.35
C SER A 108 15.15 -6.11 -3.03
N VAL A 109 13.84 -6.38 -2.94
CA VAL A 109 13.18 -6.82 -1.70
C VAL A 109 12.40 -8.09 -1.92
N HIS A 110 12.74 -9.13 -1.16
CA HIS A 110 11.93 -10.34 -1.02
C HIS A 110 11.20 -10.32 0.32
N GLY A 111 9.88 -10.54 0.31
CA GLY A 111 9.06 -10.50 1.51
C GLY A 111 8.38 -11.82 1.82
N GLU A 112 8.44 -12.22 3.08
CA GLU A 112 7.62 -13.28 3.67
C GLU A 112 6.67 -12.63 4.67
N TYR A 113 5.37 -12.83 4.51
CA TYR A 113 4.37 -12.18 5.34
C TYR A 113 3.42 -13.19 5.95
N LEU A 114 3.57 -13.38 7.26
CA LEU A 114 2.80 -14.28 8.11
C LEU A 114 2.78 -15.74 7.62
N SER A 115 2.19 -16.61 8.41
CA SER A 115 2.16 -18.04 8.12
C SER A 115 0.74 -18.59 7.91
N GLY A 116 0.65 -19.80 7.36
CA GLY A 116 -0.60 -20.55 7.21
C GLY A 116 -1.66 -19.79 6.41
N ALA A 117 -2.87 -19.72 6.94
CA ALA A 117 -4.01 -19.09 6.27
C ALA A 117 -3.92 -17.55 6.18
N MET A 118 -3.01 -16.93 6.95
CA MET A 118 -2.77 -15.49 6.93
C MET A 118 -1.62 -15.09 6.00
N ALA A 119 -0.89 -16.03 5.44
CA ALA A 119 0.21 -15.75 4.54
C ALA A 119 -0.23 -14.93 3.32
N VAL A 120 0.55 -13.91 3.02
CA VAL A 120 0.39 -13.09 1.82
C VAL A 120 1.63 -13.25 0.96
N ILE A 121 1.44 -13.70 -0.27
CA ILE A 121 2.51 -13.82 -1.25
C ILE A 121 2.34 -12.69 -2.26
N LEU A 122 3.37 -11.85 -2.38
CA LEU A 122 3.54 -10.85 -3.42
C LEU A 122 4.79 -11.18 -4.23
N PRO A 123 4.89 -10.69 -5.47
CA PRO A 123 6.14 -10.78 -6.25
C PRO A 123 7.27 -10.05 -5.53
N ASP A 124 8.52 -10.42 -5.84
CA ASP A 124 9.69 -9.65 -5.42
C ASP A 124 9.65 -8.24 -6.03
N PHE A 125 10.19 -7.29 -5.31
CA PHE A 125 10.28 -5.90 -5.74
C PHE A 125 11.72 -5.62 -6.17
N ASP A 126 11.97 -5.49 -7.47
CA ASP A 126 13.32 -5.25 -8.00
C ASP A 126 13.78 -3.80 -7.83
N ASP A 127 12.84 -2.88 -7.59
CA ASP A 127 13.07 -1.43 -7.53
C ASP A 127 12.22 -0.77 -6.44
N ALA A 128 12.38 -1.26 -5.20
CA ALA A 128 11.63 -0.73 -4.06
C ALA A 128 12.30 0.56 -3.53
N THR A 129 11.56 1.65 -3.51
CA THR A 129 11.92 2.90 -2.80
C THR A 129 11.10 3.07 -1.53
N ALA A 130 9.78 2.90 -1.61
CA ALA A 130 8.91 2.80 -0.45
C ALA A 130 8.97 1.39 0.16
N ASN A 131 8.65 1.28 1.44
CA ASN A 131 8.71 0.00 2.15
C ASN A 131 7.54 -0.92 1.76
N PRO A 132 7.79 -2.09 1.12
CA PRO A 132 6.73 -2.98 0.66
C PRO A 132 5.86 -3.58 1.78
N ILE A 133 6.30 -3.53 3.04
CA ILE A 133 5.52 -4.05 4.18
C ILE A 133 4.12 -3.42 4.25
N LEU A 134 3.98 -2.16 3.80
CA LEU A 134 2.70 -1.45 3.70
C LEU A 134 1.72 -2.19 2.78
N LEU A 135 2.21 -2.64 1.62
CA LEU A 135 1.39 -3.38 0.65
C LEU A 135 1.01 -4.76 1.18
N TYR A 136 1.95 -5.46 1.84
CA TYR A 136 1.66 -6.75 2.48
C TYR A 136 0.58 -6.61 3.55
N PHE A 137 0.69 -5.61 4.42
CA PHE A 137 -0.29 -5.34 5.47
C PHE A 137 -1.68 -5.05 4.88
N LEU A 138 -1.77 -4.11 3.94
CA LEU A 138 -3.03 -3.74 3.30
C LEU A 138 -3.67 -4.92 2.55
N GLU A 139 -2.87 -5.71 1.83
CA GLU A 139 -3.37 -6.89 1.13
C GLU A 139 -3.85 -7.97 2.11
N SER A 140 -3.18 -8.14 3.26
CA SER A 140 -3.64 -9.06 4.30
C SER A 140 -5.01 -8.68 4.85
N GLU A 141 -5.24 -7.38 5.08
CA GLU A 141 -6.53 -6.86 5.53
C GLU A 141 -7.62 -7.02 4.46
N VAL A 142 -7.32 -6.76 3.20
CA VAL A 142 -8.25 -7.02 2.09
C VAL A 142 -8.66 -8.49 2.03
N ARG A 143 -7.69 -9.41 2.13
CA ARG A 143 -7.96 -10.85 2.14
C ARG A 143 -8.77 -11.27 3.37
N ARG A 144 -8.49 -10.68 4.53
CA ARG A 144 -9.26 -10.91 5.74
C ARG A 144 -10.71 -10.45 5.55
N LEU A 145 -10.93 -9.22 5.10
CA LEU A 145 -12.26 -8.68 4.83
C LEU A 145 -13.02 -9.56 3.84
N GLN A 146 -12.38 -10.00 2.76
CA GLN A 146 -12.99 -10.92 1.80
C GLN A 146 -13.44 -12.23 2.47
N ARG A 147 -12.61 -12.81 3.36
CA ARG A 147 -12.95 -14.06 4.05
C ARG A 147 -14.09 -13.88 5.04
N THR A 148 -14.06 -12.79 5.81
CA THR A 148 -15.03 -12.55 6.90
C THR A 148 -16.39 -12.07 6.39
N THR A 149 -16.41 -11.21 5.37
CA THR A 149 -17.63 -10.56 4.88
C THR A 149 -18.18 -11.17 3.60
N LYS A 150 -17.39 -12.04 2.92
CA LYS A 150 -17.67 -12.56 1.57
C LYS A 150 -17.77 -11.47 0.50
N GLY A 151 -17.28 -10.26 0.81
CA GLY A 151 -17.22 -9.13 -0.11
C GLY A 151 -16.13 -9.30 -1.18
N GLN A 152 -16.12 -8.40 -2.15
CA GLN A 152 -15.14 -8.42 -3.24
C GLN A 152 -13.84 -7.71 -2.83
N SER A 153 -12.71 -8.36 -3.00
CA SER A 153 -11.39 -7.79 -2.70
C SER A 153 -11.11 -6.50 -3.49
N ALA A 154 -11.56 -6.41 -4.74
CA ALA A 154 -11.41 -5.21 -5.55
C ALA A 154 -12.15 -3.99 -4.95
N HIS A 155 -13.33 -4.20 -4.36
CA HIS A 155 -14.07 -3.16 -3.65
C HIS A 155 -13.26 -2.65 -2.44
N PHE A 156 -12.79 -3.54 -1.58
CA PHE A 156 -12.02 -3.16 -0.39
C PHE A 156 -10.72 -2.41 -0.74
N ARG A 157 -9.97 -2.89 -1.75
CA ARG A 157 -8.76 -2.18 -2.23
C ARG A 157 -9.09 -0.78 -2.72
N ARG A 158 -10.18 -0.63 -3.47
CA ARG A 158 -10.62 0.68 -3.99
C ARG A 158 -10.98 1.62 -2.83
N GLN A 159 -11.77 1.17 -1.86
CA GLN A 159 -12.18 2.00 -0.72
C GLN A 159 -10.99 2.44 0.13
N ILE A 160 -10.07 1.52 0.45
CA ILE A 160 -8.85 1.87 1.17
C ILE A 160 -8.05 2.94 0.41
N ARG A 161 -7.85 2.76 -0.90
CA ARG A 161 -7.10 3.73 -1.71
C ARG A 161 -7.79 5.09 -1.76
N MET A 162 -9.10 5.13 -1.96
CA MET A 162 -9.85 6.38 -1.98
C MET A 162 -9.77 7.09 -0.64
N ALA A 163 -9.99 6.39 0.47
CA ALA A 163 -9.93 6.98 1.78
C ALA A 163 -8.52 7.49 2.15
N LEU A 164 -7.46 6.82 1.71
CA LEU A 164 -6.09 7.33 1.87
C LEU A 164 -5.85 8.61 1.07
N ALA A 165 -6.50 8.76 -0.08
CA ALA A 165 -6.40 9.96 -0.90
C ALA A 165 -7.20 11.15 -0.34
N THR A 166 -8.37 10.91 0.29
CA THR A 166 -9.33 11.97 0.63
C THR A 166 -9.58 12.16 2.12
N ASP A 167 -9.53 11.08 2.92
CA ASP A 167 -10.07 11.07 4.29
C ASP A 167 -9.01 10.73 5.35
N ALA A 168 -7.78 10.45 4.93
CA ALA A 168 -6.71 10.12 5.85
C ALA A 168 -6.24 11.35 6.64
N HIS A 169 -6.07 11.17 7.94
CA HIS A 169 -5.53 12.19 8.83
C HIS A 169 -4.06 11.91 9.16
N VAL A 170 -3.22 12.91 8.91
CA VAL A 170 -1.79 12.87 9.25
C VAL A 170 -1.55 13.74 10.46
N ALA A 171 -0.80 13.24 11.42
CA ALA A 171 -0.38 13.97 12.61
C ALA A 171 1.04 13.60 13.01
N ASP A 172 1.72 14.51 13.71
CA ASP A 172 3.00 14.20 14.34
C ASP A 172 2.84 13.09 15.38
N ALA A 173 3.85 12.26 15.48
CA ALA A 173 3.89 11.15 16.43
C ALA A 173 5.30 11.00 17.03
N THR A 174 5.36 10.42 18.21
CA THR A 174 6.62 10.01 18.83
C THR A 174 6.75 8.49 18.72
N VAL A 175 7.89 8.04 18.21
CA VAL A 175 8.20 6.62 18.03
C VAL A 175 9.27 6.22 19.04
N ARG A 176 9.05 5.14 19.78
CA ARG A 176 10.07 4.56 20.66
C ARG A 176 10.95 3.62 19.85
N TRP A 177 12.23 3.97 19.70
CA TRP A 177 13.21 3.19 18.94
C TRP A 177 14.57 3.14 19.67
N ASN A 178 15.14 1.94 19.83
CA ASN A 178 16.43 1.75 20.54
C ASN A 178 16.50 2.47 21.90
N GLY A 179 15.40 2.43 22.65
CA GLY A 179 15.34 3.08 23.96
C GLY A 179 15.24 4.62 23.93
N LYS A 180 15.09 5.24 22.75
CA LYS A 180 14.93 6.69 22.56
C LYS A 180 13.57 7.03 21.97
N ASP A 181 13.10 8.22 22.24
CA ASP A 181 11.95 8.80 21.58
C ASP A 181 12.42 9.59 20.36
N VAL A 182 11.94 9.20 19.19
CA VAL A 182 12.27 9.83 17.90
C VAL A 182 11.03 10.40 17.24
N PRO A 183 11.16 11.46 16.43
CA PRO A 183 10.02 12.05 15.71
C PRO A 183 9.50 11.10 14.64
N GLY A 184 8.21 11.22 14.33
CA GLY A 184 7.56 10.47 13.26
C GLY A 184 6.18 11.02 12.95
N HIS A 185 5.45 10.29 12.12
CA HIS A 185 4.09 10.63 11.70
C HIS A 185 3.16 9.45 11.93
N ALA A 186 1.92 9.76 12.30
CA ALA A 186 0.81 8.83 12.35
C ALA A 186 -0.16 9.14 11.22
N VAL A 187 -0.37 8.20 10.31
CA VAL A 187 -1.43 8.26 9.30
C VAL A 187 -2.59 7.39 9.78
N ARG A 188 -3.79 7.99 9.92
CA ARG A 188 -5.01 7.33 10.38
C ARG A 188 -6.06 7.37 9.29
N VAL A 189 -6.79 6.27 9.09
CA VAL A 189 -7.88 6.20 8.12
C VAL A 189 -8.90 5.14 8.52
N ALA A 190 -10.18 5.44 8.32
CA ALA A 190 -11.30 4.50 8.52
C ALA A 190 -12.10 4.36 7.20
N PRO A 191 -11.63 3.54 6.24
CA PRO A 191 -12.06 3.59 4.85
C PRO A 191 -13.49 3.11 4.59
N PHE A 192 -14.16 2.54 5.57
CA PHE A 192 -15.45 1.89 5.37
C PHE A 192 -16.60 2.54 6.15
N VAL A 193 -16.32 3.62 6.91
CA VAL A 193 -17.35 4.30 7.72
C VAL A 193 -18.48 4.83 6.85
N ASP A 194 -18.15 5.41 5.71
CA ASP A 194 -19.10 5.98 4.75
C ASP A 194 -19.28 5.11 3.50
N ASP A 195 -18.88 3.82 3.57
CA ASP A 195 -19.06 2.88 2.47
C ASP A 195 -20.56 2.68 2.17
N PRO A 196 -21.02 2.85 0.92
CA PRO A 196 -22.42 2.66 0.57
C PRO A 196 -22.94 1.23 0.80
N TYR A 197 -22.05 0.26 0.91
CA TYR A 197 -22.38 -1.13 1.20
C TYR A 197 -22.11 -1.53 2.65
N ARG A 198 -21.81 -0.58 3.56
CA ARG A 198 -21.48 -0.83 4.97
C ARG A 198 -22.45 -1.76 5.70
N ALA A 199 -23.74 -1.70 5.37
CA ALA A 199 -24.75 -2.59 5.95
C ALA A 199 -24.50 -4.09 5.70
N ARG A 200 -23.68 -4.45 4.72
CA ARG A 200 -23.30 -5.85 4.44
C ARG A 200 -22.17 -6.36 5.33
N PHE A 201 -21.45 -5.45 6.00
CA PHE A 201 -20.30 -5.76 6.84
C PHE A 201 -20.19 -4.78 8.03
N GLU A 202 -21.33 -4.41 8.60
CA GLU A 202 -21.48 -3.38 9.65
C GLU A 202 -20.39 -3.42 10.72
N ARG A 203 -20.10 -4.62 11.22
CA ARG A 203 -19.06 -4.81 12.23
C ARG A 203 -17.69 -4.32 11.76
N GLU A 204 -17.31 -4.62 10.53
CA GLU A 204 -15.99 -4.29 9.96
C GLU A 204 -15.92 -2.84 9.48
N ALA A 205 -17.06 -2.18 9.26
CA ALA A 205 -17.13 -0.82 8.74
C ALA A 205 -16.43 0.20 9.64
N ALA A 206 -16.38 -0.04 10.95
CA ALA A 206 -15.73 0.84 11.91
C ALA A 206 -14.20 0.58 12.06
N THR A 207 -13.62 -0.32 11.28
CA THR A 207 -12.18 -0.61 11.37
C THR A 207 -11.35 0.61 11.03
N GLU A 208 -10.51 1.06 11.97
CA GLU A 208 -9.51 2.09 11.78
C GLU A 208 -8.14 1.48 11.49
N TYR A 209 -7.45 2.00 10.48
CA TYR A 209 -6.06 1.70 10.18
C TYR A 209 -5.16 2.83 10.65
N VAL A 210 -4.04 2.48 11.30
CA VAL A 210 -3.03 3.44 11.74
C VAL A 210 -1.67 2.96 11.29
N PHE A 211 -0.93 3.85 10.62
CA PHE A 211 0.45 3.65 10.18
C PHE A 211 1.34 4.62 10.94
N ILE A 212 2.39 4.12 11.58
CA ILE A 212 3.38 4.91 12.31
C ILE A 212 4.68 4.87 11.53
N LEU A 213 5.13 6.03 11.10
CA LEU A 213 6.29 6.22 10.23
C LEU A 213 7.34 7.07 10.95
N SER A 214 8.61 6.82 10.69
CA SER A 214 9.72 7.66 11.16
C SER A 214 10.97 7.40 10.32
N ASP A 215 11.65 8.45 9.88
CA ASP A 215 12.92 8.36 9.14
C ASP A 215 14.08 7.87 10.03
N GLU A 216 13.88 7.88 11.34
CA GLU A 216 14.86 7.42 12.33
C GLU A 216 14.82 5.89 12.54
N VAL A 217 13.85 5.18 11.94
CA VAL A 217 13.78 3.73 12.04
C VAL A 217 14.15 3.08 10.70
N PRO A 218 14.82 1.91 10.71
CA PRO A 218 15.16 1.21 9.47
C PRO A 218 13.93 0.91 8.62
N GLY A 219 13.95 1.33 7.37
CA GLY A 219 12.84 1.12 6.44
C GLY A 219 11.63 2.01 6.66
N GLY A 220 11.73 3.06 7.51
CA GLY A 220 10.75 4.14 7.63
C GLY A 220 9.39 3.77 8.26
N VAL A 221 9.07 2.50 8.46
CA VAL A 221 7.77 2.02 8.97
C VAL A 221 7.97 1.36 10.34
N ALA A 222 7.57 2.05 11.41
CA ALA A 222 7.73 1.58 12.77
C ALA A 222 6.62 0.61 13.20
N ALA A 223 5.36 0.91 12.85
CA ALA A 223 4.23 0.05 13.20
C ALA A 223 3.04 0.27 12.27
N MET A 224 2.20 -0.75 12.15
CA MET A 224 0.89 -0.68 11.52
C MET A 224 -0.13 -1.39 12.39
N SER A 225 -1.35 -0.89 12.41
CA SER A 225 -2.44 -1.56 13.11
C SER A 225 -3.78 -1.40 12.40
N ALA A 226 -4.63 -2.41 12.58
CA ALA A 226 -6.04 -2.37 12.24
C ALA A 226 -6.83 -2.63 13.53
N THR A 227 -7.66 -1.68 13.93
CA THR A 227 -8.43 -1.73 15.17
C THR A 227 -9.91 -1.68 14.85
N LEU A 228 -10.63 -2.70 15.31
CA LEU A 228 -12.08 -2.72 15.30
C LEU A 228 -12.57 -2.26 16.67
N PRO A 229 -13.16 -1.05 16.79
CA PRO A 229 -13.62 -0.52 18.06
C PRO A 229 -14.79 -1.34 18.63
N ASP A 230 -14.91 -1.35 19.94
CA ASP A 230 -16.11 -1.83 20.63
C ASP A 230 -17.05 -0.64 20.91
N PRO A 231 -18.27 -0.59 20.35
CA PRO A 231 -19.21 0.48 20.63
C PRO A 231 -19.62 0.57 22.11
N GLY A 232 -19.52 -0.54 22.85
CA GLY A 232 -19.86 -0.64 24.27
C GLY A 232 -18.70 -0.38 25.23
N ALA A 233 -17.46 -0.31 24.73
CA ALA A 233 -16.27 -0.20 25.58
C ALA A 233 -15.20 0.68 24.92
N ALA A 234 -15.20 1.97 25.23
CA ALA A 234 -14.32 2.97 24.60
C ALA A 234 -12.79 2.64 24.66
N ASN A 235 -12.35 1.86 25.64
CA ASN A 235 -10.94 1.56 25.88
C ASN A 235 -10.52 0.12 25.54
N ALA A 236 -11.45 -0.73 25.11
CA ALA A 236 -11.17 -2.13 24.80
C ALA A 236 -11.73 -2.47 23.42
N PRO A 237 -10.91 -2.48 22.36
CA PRO A 237 -11.39 -2.82 21.03
C PRO A 237 -11.87 -4.27 20.96
N LEU A 238 -12.87 -4.53 20.12
CA LEU A 238 -13.31 -5.90 19.81
C LEU A 238 -12.18 -6.73 19.22
N GLU A 239 -11.36 -6.11 18.38
CA GLU A 239 -10.21 -6.75 17.78
C GLU A 239 -9.14 -5.71 17.44
N ARG A 240 -7.87 -6.05 17.69
CA ARG A 240 -6.71 -5.29 17.26
C ARG A 240 -5.70 -6.22 16.63
N ARG A 241 -5.30 -5.91 15.43
CA ARG A 241 -4.21 -6.55 14.69
C ARG A 241 -3.08 -5.56 14.57
N ARG A 242 -1.87 -5.98 14.84
CA ARG A 242 -0.72 -5.07 14.87
C ARG A 242 0.51 -5.75 14.28
N LEU A 243 1.26 -4.98 13.50
CA LEU A 243 2.57 -5.33 12.98
C LEU A 243 3.56 -4.26 13.44
N VAL A 244 4.66 -4.65 14.10
CA VAL A 244 5.63 -3.73 14.71
C VAL A 244 7.02 -4.12 14.29
N LEU A 245 7.81 -3.16 13.80
CA LEU A 245 9.23 -3.36 13.51
C LEU A 245 9.96 -3.81 14.78
N GLU A 246 10.69 -4.90 14.66
CA GLU A 246 11.54 -5.41 15.74
C GLU A 246 12.90 -4.70 15.69
N ASP A 247 13.44 -4.42 16.86
CA ASP A 247 14.83 -3.96 16.95
C ASP A 247 15.76 -4.99 16.31
N PRO A 248 16.80 -4.56 15.56
CA PRO A 248 17.74 -5.49 14.96
C PRO A 248 18.35 -6.39 16.03
N GLN A 249 17.98 -7.66 15.99
CA GLN A 249 18.66 -8.64 16.85
C GLN A 249 20.06 -8.87 16.28
N PRO A 250 21.11 -8.88 17.14
CA PRO A 250 22.42 -9.30 16.68
C PRO A 250 22.30 -10.70 16.09
N ALA A 251 22.86 -10.90 14.90
CA ALA A 251 22.87 -12.18 14.24
C ALA A 251 23.34 -13.25 15.24
N ALA A 252 22.53 -14.28 15.44
CA ALA A 252 22.95 -15.40 16.27
C ALA A 252 24.27 -15.94 15.70
N PRO A 253 25.30 -16.22 16.55
CA PRO A 253 26.56 -16.73 16.08
C PRO A 253 26.29 -18.01 15.27
N ALA A 254 26.88 -18.06 14.07
CA ALA A 254 26.79 -19.23 13.21
C ALA A 254 27.20 -20.45 14.05
N LYS A 255 26.34 -21.45 14.12
CA LYS A 255 26.63 -22.69 14.84
C LYS A 255 27.81 -23.39 14.13
N PRO A 256 28.88 -23.77 14.83
CA PRO A 256 30.07 -24.38 14.25
C PRO A 256 29.75 -25.72 13.55
#